data_54d881f22bda7b6ddb1f4bf579d1b01a
#
_entry.id   54d881f22bda7b6ddb1f4bf579d1b01a
#
_cell.length_a   1.000
_cell.length_b   1.000
_cell.length_c   1.000
_cell.angle_alpha   90.00
_cell.angle_beta   90.00
_cell.angle_gamma   90.00
#
_symmetry.space_group_name_H-M   'P 1'
#
loop_
_entity.id
_entity.type
_entity.pdbx_description
1 polymer ?
#
loop_
_entity_poly.entity_id
_entity_poly.type
_entity_poly.pdbx_seq_one_letter_code
_entity_poly.pdbx_strand_id
1 'polypeptide(L)'
;MNKYLKTTLIFAGVWFTASLLNGLLSGISIVVLDSAWVYEGAGTFGLAVVSSFVFSVPMVGLVWFSTLMAQATGSKGNDLLQFVLGTALFCSLAGGVIFIYTLGTEFKNARFIVGLCIIVSALASVLLFRKQIKTNE
;
A
#
# COMPACT_ATOMS: atom_id res chain seq x y z
N MET A 1 -12.14 -14.07 -19.42
CA MET A 1 -12.40 -13.24 -18.22
C MET A 1 -12.48 -11.79 -18.66
N ASN A 2 -13.45 -11.05 -18.16
CA ASN A 2 -13.58 -9.62 -18.42
C ASN A 2 -12.37 -8.85 -17.88
N LYS A 3 -11.86 -7.86 -18.62
CA LYS A 3 -10.70 -7.05 -18.19
C LYS A 3 -10.91 -6.35 -16.84
N TYR A 4 -12.12 -5.93 -16.53
CA TYR A 4 -12.43 -5.26 -15.26
C TYR A 4 -12.39 -6.25 -14.08
N LEU A 5 -12.89 -7.46 -14.28
CA LEU A 5 -12.79 -8.50 -13.27
C LEU A 5 -11.32 -8.88 -13.02
N LYS A 6 -10.54 -9.00 -14.09
CA LYS A 6 -9.10 -9.27 -13.98
C LYS A 6 -8.38 -8.16 -13.22
N THR A 7 -8.71 -6.90 -13.50
CA THR A 7 -8.19 -5.75 -12.75
C THR A 7 -8.52 -5.85 -11.28
N THR A 8 -9.74 -6.19 -10.93
CA THR A 8 -10.17 -6.36 -9.53
C THR A 8 -9.35 -7.44 -8.83
N LEU A 9 -9.12 -8.57 -9.48
CA LEU A 9 -8.29 -9.66 -8.93
C LEU A 9 -6.83 -9.24 -8.76
N ILE A 10 -6.27 -8.50 -9.72
CA ILE A 10 -4.91 -7.96 -9.64
C ILE A 10 -4.79 -7.03 -8.42
N PHE A 11 -5.76 -6.13 -8.23
CA PHE A 11 -5.74 -5.20 -7.10
C PHE A 11 -6.00 -5.88 -5.75
N ALA A 12 -6.72 -6.98 -5.71
CA ALA A 12 -6.81 -7.82 -4.52
C ALA A 12 -5.42 -8.37 -4.13
N GLY A 13 -4.65 -8.84 -5.12
CA GLY A 13 -3.27 -9.26 -4.92
C GLY A 13 -2.34 -8.10 -4.50
N VAL A 14 -2.48 -6.95 -5.13
CA VAL A 14 -1.72 -5.73 -4.77
C VAL A 14 -2.03 -5.33 -3.32
N TRP A 15 -3.30 -5.30 -2.95
CA TRP A 15 -3.72 -4.98 -1.58
C TRP A 15 -3.11 -5.95 -0.55
N PHE A 16 -3.20 -7.24 -0.80
CA PHE A 16 -2.63 -8.26 0.08
C PHE A 16 -1.11 -8.07 0.24
N THR A 17 -0.39 -7.95 -0.88
CA THR A 17 1.07 -7.81 -0.90
C THR A 17 1.52 -6.50 -0.24
N ALA A 18 0.88 -5.38 -0.57
CA ALA A 18 1.20 -4.08 0.01
C ALA A 18 0.96 -4.06 1.51
N SER A 19 -0.17 -4.60 1.94
CA SER A 19 -0.54 -4.64 3.37
C SER A 19 0.42 -5.51 4.18
N LEU A 20 0.78 -6.67 3.64
CA LEU A 20 1.72 -7.57 4.30
C LEU A 20 3.11 -6.95 4.40
N LEU A 21 3.64 -6.41 3.30
CA LEU A 21 4.94 -5.72 3.28
C LEU A 21 4.96 -4.53 4.23
N ASN A 22 3.96 -3.67 4.16
CA ASN A 22 3.89 -2.51 5.02
C ASN A 22 3.77 -2.91 6.50
N GLY A 23 2.95 -3.89 6.80
CA GLY A 23 2.78 -4.38 8.17
C GLY A 23 4.08 -4.94 8.75
N LEU A 24 4.80 -5.74 7.98
CA LEU A 24 6.09 -6.31 8.41
C LEU A 24 7.16 -5.23 8.56
N LEU A 25 7.34 -4.37 7.57
CA LEU A 25 8.33 -3.30 7.62
C LEU A 25 8.04 -2.29 8.74
N SER A 26 6.78 -1.91 8.90
CA SER A 26 6.36 -1.00 9.97
C SER A 26 6.52 -1.65 11.34
N GLY A 27 6.16 -2.92 11.49
CA GLY A 27 6.33 -3.66 12.73
C GLY A 27 7.80 -3.75 13.16
N ILE A 28 8.69 -4.07 12.21
CA ILE A 28 10.13 -4.08 12.46
C ILE A 28 10.61 -2.69 12.90
N SER A 29 10.19 -1.65 12.19
CA SER A 29 10.61 -0.28 12.49
C SER A 29 10.17 0.16 13.88
N ILE A 30 8.95 -0.13 14.27
CA ILE A 30 8.41 0.22 15.60
C ILE A 30 9.18 -0.54 16.69
N VAL A 31 9.39 -1.82 16.54
CA VAL A 31 10.09 -2.64 17.54
C VAL A 31 11.54 -2.19 17.69
N VAL A 32 12.22 -1.86 16.60
CA VAL A 32 13.63 -1.46 16.64
C VAL A 32 13.82 -0.03 17.14
N LEU A 33 12.97 0.91 16.69
CA LEU A 33 13.19 2.33 16.95
C LEU A 33 12.48 2.85 18.20
N ASP A 34 11.35 2.27 18.57
CA ASP A 34 10.59 2.64 19.77
C ASP A 34 10.66 1.51 20.80
N SER A 35 11.74 1.51 21.58
CA SER A 35 12.06 0.46 22.56
C SER A 35 10.97 0.19 23.60
N ALA A 36 10.07 1.15 23.85
CA ALA A 36 8.93 0.96 24.76
C ALA A 36 7.97 -0.16 24.32
N TRP A 37 8.00 -0.52 23.04
CA TRP A 37 7.15 -1.54 22.43
C TRP A 37 7.81 -2.93 22.38
N VAL A 38 9.08 -3.05 22.81
CA VAL A 38 9.85 -4.30 22.74
C VAL A 38 9.20 -5.42 23.53
N TYR A 39 8.60 -5.12 24.68
CA TYR A 39 7.92 -6.11 25.53
C TYR A 39 6.69 -6.73 24.88
N GLU A 40 6.11 -6.04 23.92
CA GLU A 40 4.93 -6.48 23.18
C GLU A 40 5.26 -6.83 21.73
N GLY A 41 6.52 -7.17 21.42
CA GLY A 41 7.03 -7.35 20.07
C GLY A 41 6.13 -8.15 19.14
N ALA A 42 5.70 -9.35 19.53
CA ALA A 42 4.81 -10.19 18.74
C ALA A 42 3.42 -9.56 18.58
N GLY A 43 2.87 -8.96 19.63
CA GLY A 43 1.61 -8.22 19.58
C GLY A 43 1.71 -6.98 18.72
N THR A 44 2.82 -6.26 18.76
CA THR A 44 3.10 -5.09 17.93
C THR A 44 3.13 -5.47 16.45
N PHE A 45 3.81 -6.57 16.10
CA PHE A 45 3.82 -7.09 14.73
C PHE A 45 2.42 -7.45 14.24
N GLY A 46 1.67 -8.21 15.03
CA GLY A 46 0.31 -8.61 14.71
C GLY A 46 -0.59 -7.40 14.51
N LEU A 47 -0.50 -6.44 15.40
CA LEU A 47 -1.29 -5.19 15.31
C LEU A 47 -0.89 -4.37 14.07
N ALA A 48 0.40 -4.25 13.78
CA ALA A 48 0.89 -3.53 12.61
C ALA A 48 0.38 -4.17 11.31
N VAL A 49 0.43 -5.50 11.21
CA VAL A 49 -0.06 -6.23 10.02
C VAL A 49 -1.58 -6.05 9.88
N VAL A 50 -2.35 -6.27 10.93
CA VAL A 50 -3.81 -6.14 10.90
C VAL A 50 -4.21 -4.69 10.56
N SER A 51 -3.59 -3.71 11.19
CA SER A 51 -3.85 -2.29 10.94
C SER A 51 -3.52 -1.94 9.49
N SER A 52 -2.43 -2.46 8.96
CA SER A 52 -2.05 -2.23 7.56
C SER A 52 -3.10 -2.76 6.59
N PHE A 53 -3.66 -3.94 6.82
CA PHE A 53 -4.76 -4.49 6.01
C PHE A 53 -6.01 -3.61 6.06
N VAL A 54 -6.37 -3.13 7.24
CA VAL A 54 -7.58 -2.31 7.41
C VAL A 54 -7.42 -0.92 6.79
N PHE A 55 -6.33 -0.22 7.12
CA PHE A 55 -6.12 1.17 6.67
C PHE A 55 -5.72 1.30 5.21
N SER A 56 -5.22 0.25 4.58
CA SER A 56 -4.91 0.25 3.16
C SER A 56 -6.15 0.10 2.26
N VAL A 57 -7.26 -0.39 2.77
CA VAL A 57 -8.50 -0.61 1.99
C VAL A 57 -8.94 0.66 1.25
N PRO A 58 -9.13 1.82 1.90
CA PRO A 58 -9.56 3.02 1.17
C PRO A 58 -8.56 3.47 0.11
N MET A 59 -7.26 3.33 0.40
CA MET A 59 -6.20 3.74 -0.53
C MET A 59 -6.14 2.86 -1.77
N VAL A 60 -6.10 1.55 -1.57
CA VAL A 60 -6.13 0.59 -2.68
C VAL A 60 -7.44 0.69 -3.44
N GLY A 61 -8.55 0.93 -2.74
CA GLY A 61 -9.84 1.16 -3.36
C GLY A 61 -9.86 2.36 -4.30
N LEU A 62 -9.22 3.47 -3.90
CA LEU A 62 -9.09 4.66 -4.76
C LEU A 62 -8.23 4.37 -6.00
N VAL A 63 -7.10 3.69 -5.83
CA VAL A 63 -6.24 3.32 -6.96
C VAL A 63 -6.95 2.35 -7.89
N TRP A 64 -7.64 1.36 -7.34
CA TRP A 64 -8.44 0.40 -8.11
C TRP A 64 -9.53 1.10 -8.93
N PHE A 65 -10.33 1.94 -8.29
CA PHE A 65 -11.40 2.69 -8.95
C PHE A 65 -10.85 3.59 -10.05
N SER A 66 -9.80 4.35 -9.77
CA SER A 66 -9.14 5.21 -10.74
C SER A 66 -8.62 4.40 -11.94
N THR A 67 -8.09 3.21 -11.70
CA THR A 67 -7.61 2.31 -12.76
C THR A 67 -8.76 1.82 -13.63
N LEU A 68 -9.89 1.46 -13.03
CA LEU A 68 -11.10 1.08 -13.81
C LEU A 68 -11.55 2.24 -14.71
N MET A 69 -11.55 3.46 -14.20
CA MET A 69 -11.91 4.64 -14.98
C MET A 69 -10.91 4.88 -16.11
N ALA A 70 -9.62 4.75 -15.86
CA ALA A 70 -8.59 4.88 -16.89
C ALA A 70 -8.75 3.82 -17.99
N GLN A 71 -9.05 2.58 -17.64
CA GLN A 71 -9.34 1.52 -18.60
C GLN A 71 -10.60 1.80 -19.42
N ALA A 72 -11.63 2.34 -18.79
CA ALA A 72 -12.86 2.71 -19.48
C ALA A 72 -12.64 3.83 -20.51
N THR A 73 -11.65 4.70 -20.30
CA THR A 73 -11.25 5.75 -21.23
C THR A 73 -10.22 5.31 -22.28
N GLY A 74 -9.84 4.03 -22.27
CA GLY A 74 -8.97 3.45 -23.30
C GLY A 74 -7.49 3.32 -22.91
N SER A 75 -7.12 3.63 -21.68
CA SER A 75 -5.74 3.44 -21.20
C SER A 75 -5.36 1.96 -21.12
N LYS A 76 -4.20 1.60 -21.66
CA LYS A 76 -3.70 0.22 -21.66
C LYS A 76 -2.17 0.18 -21.76
N GLY A 77 -1.59 -0.99 -21.47
CA GLY A 77 -0.16 -1.21 -21.61
C GLY A 77 0.66 -0.34 -20.66
N ASN A 78 1.70 0.31 -21.19
CA ASN A 78 2.57 1.17 -20.40
C ASN A 78 1.86 2.40 -19.85
N ASP A 79 0.93 2.98 -20.59
CA ASP A 79 0.17 4.16 -20.15
C ASP A 79 -0.66 3.82 -18.90
N LEU A 80 -1.29 2.65 -18.90
CA LEU A 80 -2.04 2.17 -17.75
C LEU A 80 -1.12 1.94 -16.56
N LEU A 81 0.04 1.31 -16.77
CA LEU A 81 1.00 1.07 -15.69
C LEU A 81 1.51 2.39 -15.08
N GLN A 82 1.85 3.37 -15.92
CA GLN A 82 2.29 4.68 -15.45
C GLN A 82 1.19 5.39 -14.66
N PHE A 83 -0.04 5.29 -15.11
CA PHE A 83 -1.19 5.85 -14.41
C PHE A 83 -1.36 5.20 -13.03
N VAL A 84 -1.29 3.87 -12.95
CA VAL A 84 -1.40 3.12 -11.69
C VAL A 84 -0.27 3.50 -10.74
N LEU A 85 0.97 3.56 -11.23
CA LEU A 85 2.13 3.97 -10.41
C LEU A 85 1.98 5.38 -9.88
N GLY A 86 1.57 6.33 -10.73
CA GLY A 86 1.36 7.72 -10.32
C GLY A 86 0.26 7.86 -9.27
N THR A 87 -0.84 7.17 -9.46
CA THR A 87 -1.98 7.17 -8.52
C THR A 87 -1.59 6.50 -7.20
N ALA A 88 -0.88 5.37 -7.26
CA ALA A 88 -0.39 4.68 -6.07
C ALA A 88 0.61 5.55 -5.29
N LEU A 89 1.51 6.23 -5.98
CA LEU A 89 2.45 7.17 -5.36
C LEU A 89 1.69 8.30 -4.65
N PHE A 90 0.74 8.92 -5.32
CA PHE A 90 -0.06 9.99 -4.73
C PHE A 90 -0.84 9.53 -3.49
N CYS A 91 -1.54 8.41 -3.59
CA CYS A 91 -2.32 7.86 -2.48
C CYS A 91 -1.42 7.45 -1.31
N SER A 92 -0.26 6.84 -1.58
CA SER A 92 0.67 6.41 -0.53
C SER A 92 1.35 7.60 0.15
N LEU A 93 1.67 8.66 -0.58
CA LEU A 93 2.17 9.92 0.01
C LEU A 93 1.12 10.54 0.93
N ALA A 94 -0.12 10.65 0.46
CA ALA A 94 -1.22 11.16 1.28
C ALA A 94 -1.42 10.31 2.54
N GLY A 95 -1.42 8.99 2.40
CA GLY A 95 -1.55 8.07 3.52
C GLY A 95 -0.39 8.14 4.50
N GLY A 96 0.82 8.26 4.01
CA GLY A 96 2.01 8.45 4.84
C GLY A 96 1.96 9.74 5.65
N VAL A 97 1.57 10.84 5.03
CA VAL A 97 1.41 12.14 5.70
C VAL A 97 0.30 12.05 6.76
N ILE A 98 -0.84 11.49 6.42
CA ILE A 98 -1.96 11.31 7.36
C ILE A 98 -1.49 10.47 8.56
N PHE A 99 -0.79 9.37 8.31
CA PHE A 99 -0.25 8.52 9.38
C PHE A 99 0.70 9.29 10.31
N ILE A 100 1.67 10.02 9.75
CA ILE A 100 2.67 10.76 10.54
C ILE A 100 2.01 11.75 11.49
N TYR A 101 1.00 12.47 11.04
CA TYR A 101 0.36 13.54 11.82
C TYR A 101 -0.86 13.10 12.62
N THR A 102 -1.31 11.86 12.49
CA THR A 102 -2.46 11.33 13.24
C THR A 102 -2.07 10.12 14.08
N LEU A 103 -2.11 8.94 13.48
CA LEU A 103 -1.88 7.66 14.18
C LEU A 103 -0.42 7.48 14.62
N GLY A 104 0.52 8.06 13.89
CA GLY A 104 1.95 7.94 14.15
C GLY A 104 2.47 8.82 15.27
N THR A 105 1.66 9.70 15.86
CA THR A 105 2.11 10.63 16.91
C THR A 105 2.58 9.92 18.18
N GLU A 106 2.11 8.71 18.44
CA GLU A 106 2.56 7.88 19.57
C GLU A 106 3.95 7.26 19.35
N PHE A 107 4.42 7.20 18.10
CA PHE A 107 5.71 6.63 17.73
C PHE A 107 6.71 7.76 17.46
N LYS A 108 7.49 8.14 18.48
CA LYS A 108 8.40 9.29 18.39
C LYS A 108 9.48 9.13 17.32
N ASN A 109 10.06 7.94 17.21
CA ASN A 109 11.20 7.67 16.33
C ASN A 109 10.81 6.95 15.04
N ALA A 110 9.80 6.09 15.09
CA ALA A 110 9.42 5.23 13.98
C ALA A 110 8.43 5.86 13.00
N ARG A 111 7.70 6.92 13.37
CA ARG A 111 6.60 7.46 12.56
C ARG A 111 7.00 7.83 11.13
N PHE A 112 8.15 8.46 10.95
CA PHE A 112 8.62 8.87 9.63
C PHE A 112 9.05 7.66 8.79
N ILE A 113 9.71 6.69 9.43
CA ILE A 113 10.11 5.44 8.78
C ILE A 113 8.88 4.63 8.37
N VAL A 114 7.86 4.56 9.21
CA VAL A 114 6.59 3.90 8.87
C VAL A 114 5.90 4.61 7.69
N GLY A 115 5.92 5.93 7.64
CA GLY A 115 5.43 6.69 6.49
C GLY A 115 6.16 6.31 5.20
N LEU A 116 7.48 6.18 5.24
CA LEU A 116 8.27 5.69 4.10
C LEU A 116 7.93 4.24 3.74
N CYS A 117 7.71 3.39 4.72
CA CYS A 117 7.29 1.99 4.49
C CYS A 117 5.97 1.90 3.73
N ILE A 118 5.03 2.78 4.01
CA ILE A 118 3.75 2.85 3.28
C ILE A 118 3.99 3.11 1.79
N ILE A 119 4.84 4.09 1.46
CA ILE A 119 5.16 4.46 0.08
C ILE A 119 5.90 3.31 -0.62
N VAL A 120 6.94 2.78 0.00
CA VAL A 120 7.77 1.70 -0.57
C VAL A 120 6.92 0.45 -0.81
N SER A 121 6.08 0.07 0.14
CA SER A 121 5.22 -1.11 0.02
C SER A 121 4.20 -0.96 -1.11
N ALA A 122 3.59 0.21 -1.25
CA ALA A 122 2.64 0.48 -2.31
C ALA A 122 3.30 0.38 -3.69
N LEU A 123 4.42 1.03 -3.89
CA LEU A 123 5.14 1.02 -5.17
C LEU A 123 5.71 -0.37 -5.49
N ALA A 124 6.29 -1.06 -4.52
CA ALA A 124 6.82 -2.41 -4.70
C ALA A 124 5.71 -3.38 -5.11
N SER A 125 4.53 -3.28 -4.51
CA SER A 125 3.39 -4.14 -4.83
C SER A 125 2.90 -3.92 -6.27
N VAL A 126 2.78 -2.68 -6.69
CA VAL A 126 2.40 -2.36 -8.08
C VAL A 126 3.46 -2.88 -9.06
N LEU A 127 4.73 -2.73 -8.74
CA LEU A 127 5.82 -3.23 -9.60
C LEU A 127 5.85 -4.76 -9.69
N LEU A 128 5.50 -5.47 -8.62
CA LEU A 128 5.38 -6.93 -8.65
C LEU A 128 4.29 -7.39 -9.63
N PHE A 129 3.21 -6.66 -9.72
CA PHE A 129 2.09 -6.96 -10.62
C PHE A 129 2.15 -6.23 -11.96
N ARG A 130 3.29 -5.59 -12.29
CA ARG A 130 3.43 -4.78 -13.51
C ARG A 130 3.10 -5.51 -14.80
N LYS A 131 3.50 -6.78 -14.91
CA LYS A 131 3.21 -7.59 -16.11
C LYS A 131 1.72 -7.80 -16.28
N GLN A 132 1.04 -8.16 -15.21
CA GLN A 132 -0.41 -8.40 -15.21
C GLN A 132 -1.17 -7.12 -15.54
N ILE A 133 -0.72 -5.96 -15.02
CA ILE A 133 -1.33 -4.66 -15.31
C ILE A 133 -1.15 -4.30 -16.79
N LYS A 134 0.08 -4.44 -17.32
CA LYS A 134 0.38 -4.12 -18.72
C LYS A 134 -0.38 -4.99 -19.72
N THR A 135 -0.54 -6.26 -19.40
CA THR A 135 -1.15 -7.24 -20.31
C THR A 135 -2.67 -7.36 -20.13
N ASN A 136 -3.23 -6.61 -19.21
CA ASN A 136 -4.67 -6.61 -18.95
C ASN A 136 -5.42 -5.71 -19.94
N GLU A 137 -5.72 -6.26 -21.09
CA GLU A 137 -6.47 -5.60 -22.16
C GLU A 137 -7.91 -6.09 -22.24
#